data_6e7d7d1f9472d88e84fed9741154c770
#
_entry.id   6e7d7d1f9472d88e84fed9741154c770
#
_cell.length_a   1.000
_cell.length_b   1.000
_cell.length_c   1.000
_cell.angle_alpha   90.00
_cell.angle_beta   90.00
_cell.angle_gamma   90.00
#
_symmetry.space_group_name_H-M   'P 1'
#
loop_
_entity.id
_entity.type
_entity.pdbx_description
1 polymer ?
#
loop_
_entity_poly.entity_id
_entity_poly.type
_entity_poly.pdbx_seq_one_letter_code
_entity_poly.pdbx_strand_id
1 'polypeptide(L)'
;MQPQGVPTNMKAVVIHDDKALVKTDVPVATYIPEGHMLIRTIAVALNTSEWKHIDYKLAKNGAIMGCDVVGEVILLGSPAFSEFGRRDSTGGGISPQEFKVGDYVYSFVHGSSNRTPDNGALAEYVVVDSATTLLASKDWKSVGKSTDIIAPGPVKSLEAAVSLPVSLTTAGGILFHDLRNKLEWEPSKPQNDFPLLVWGGATGVGLLAIQLAKRTHSYSKIIAVASKKHEALLKEFGADDVFDYHDKDVVQQIKSKYNNIQHLIDAVSEQYTIRQVYQCAADDLPVTIMQLVFLTINDIPPEIRRDNIKIISTLIYSVTGYEVEIGEYTFPPNPIYRRDVAKFINFIAPRIQQGGIYNMPVKICRNGLDDAPELIDKLRKGEVRGEKLVTIL
;
A
#
# COMPACT_ATOMS: atom_id res chain seq x y z
N MET A 1 6.80 32.52 2.84
CA MET A 1 6.95 32.75 4.31
C MET A 1 6.71 31.42 4.99
N GLN A 2 7.60 31.06 5.92
CA GLN A 2 7.43 29.85 6.71
C GLN A 2 6.18 30.01 7.60
N PRO A 3 5.31 28.98 7.73
CA PRO A 3 4.16 29.07 8.62
C PRO A 3 4.60 29.25 10.06
N GLN A 4 3.84 30.03 10.82
CA GLN A 4 4.16 30.30 12.23
C GLN A 4 4.14 28.97 13.01
N GLY A 5 5.26 28.66 13.70
CA GLY A 5 5.41 27.43 14.49
C GLY A 5 6.01 26.23 13.75
N VAL A 6 6.32 26.33 12.46
CA VAL A 6 7.04 25.28 11.73
C VAL A 6 8.54 25.57 11.77
N PRO A 7 9.42 24.62 12.19
CA PRO A 7 10.86 24.84 12.22
C PRO A 7 11.45 24.91 10.80
N THR A 8 12.63 25.50 10.67
CA THR A 8 13.37 25.53 9.39
C THR A 8 13.94 24.18 8.99
N ASN A 9 14.37 23.40 9.98
CA ASN A 9 14.93 22.07 9.78
C ASN A 9 14.18 21.05 10.63
N MET A 10 14.24 19.81 10.20
CA MET A 10 13.59 18.66 10.83
C MET A 10 14.52 17.46 10.90
N LYS A 11 14.17 16.48 11.73
CA LYS A 11 14.72 15.14 11.69
C LYS A 11 14.06 14.35 10.57
N ALA A 12 14.88 13.65 9.77
CA ALA A 12 14.41 12.74 8.72
C ALA A 12 15.39 11.58 8.51
N VAL A 13 14.90 10.50 7.91
CA VAL A 13 15.73 9.37 7.48
C VAL A 13 15.96 9.48 5.98
N VAL A 14 17.21 9.51 5.56
CA VAL A 14 17.61 9.66 4.17
C VAL A 14 18.43 8.47 3.70
N ILE A 15 18.44 8.24 2.39
CA ILE A 15 19.40 7.32 1.77
C ILE A 15 20.79 7.98 1.80
N HIS A 16 21.77 7.26 2.32
CA HIS A 16 23.18 7.66 2.30
C HIS A 16 24.02 6.44 1.92
N ASP A 17 24.54 6.47 0.69
CA ASP A 17 25.20 5.35 0.04
C ASP A 17 24.30 4.09 0.02
N ASP A 18 24.63 3.06 0.75
CA ASP A 18 23.89 1.79 0.85
C ASP A 18 23.13 1.63 2.18
N LYS A 19 22.83 2.75 2.88
CA LYS A 19 22.22 2.76 4.21
C LYS A 19 21.13 3.79 4.36
N ALA A 20 20.24 3.53 5.33
CA ALA A 20 19.36 4.53 5.91
C ALA A 20 20.11 5.31 6.98
N LEU A 21 20.10 6.64 6.90
CA LEU A 21 20.79 7.54 7.85
C LEU A 21 19.80 8.55 8.43
N VAL A 22 19.77 8.66 9.75
CA VAL A 22 19.02 9.72 10.44
C VAL A 22 19.79 11.03 10.37
N LYS A 23 19.15 12.09 9.89
CA LYS A 23 19.65 13.47 9.88
C LYS A 23 18.74 14.40 10.66
N THR A 24 19.30 15.45 11.29
CA THR A 24 18.57 16.42 12.11
C THR A 24 18.52 17.83 11.50
N ASP A 25 19.13 18.00 10.34
CA ASP A 25 19.33 19.27 9.67
C ASP A 25 18.66 19.32 8.27
N VAL A 26 17.66 18.46 8.05
CA VAL A 26 16.94 18.40 6.78
C VAL A 26 15.96 19.56 6.70
N PRO A 27 15.95 20.38 5.62
CA PRO A 27 15.02 21.50 5.50
C PRO A 27 13.55 21.02 5.47
N VAL A 28 12.67 21.74 6.18
CA VAL A 28 11.22 21.54 6.04
C VAL A 28 10.72 22.21 4.77
N ALA A 29 9.79 21.57 4.05
CA ALA A 29 9.20 22.13 2.85
C ALA A 29 8.56 23.50 3.11
N THR A 30 8.96 24.51 2.34
CA THR A 30 8.44 25.90 2.45
C THR A 30 7.35 26.21 1.43
N TYR A 31 7.22 25.38 0.41
CA TYR A 31 6.19 25.47 -0.62
C TYR A 31 5.32 24.21 -0.59
N ILE A 32 4.02 24.40 -0.44
CA ILE A 32 3.03 23.33 -0.48
C ILE A 32 2.21 23.50 -1.77
N PRO A 33 2.32 22.56 -2.72
CA PRO A 33 1.59 22.64 -3.98
C PRO A 33 0.09 22.66 -3.78
N GLU A 34 -0.64 23.18 -4.77
CA GLU A 34 -2.10 23.06 -4.82
C GLU A 34 -2.52 21.57 -4.73
N GLY A 35 -3.57 21.28 -3.96
CA GLY A 35 -4.03 19.91 -3.72
C GLY A 35 -3.18 19.11 -2.74
N HIS A 36 -2.18 19.71 -2.11
CA HIS A 36 -1.32 19.06 -1.09
C HIS A 36 -1.47 19.72 0.28
N MET A 37 -0.99 19.03 1.30
CA MET A 37 -1.00 19.51 2.68
C MET A 37 0.37 19.22 3.32
N LEU A 38 0.83 20.11 4.22
CA LEU A 38 1.92 19.82 5.13
C LEU A 38 1.33 19.24 6.41
N ILE A 39 1.80 18.08 6.80
CA ILE A 39 1.42 17.44 8.06
C ILE A 39 2.62 17.39 9.02
N ARG A 40 2.34 17.50 10.32
CA ARG A 40 3.27 17.13 11.38
C ARG A 40 3.08 15.65 11.69
N THR A 41 4.12 14.87 11.52
CA THR A 41 4.10 13.42 11.68
C THR A 41 3.85 13.01 13.15
N ILE A 42 2.99 12.02 13.35
CA ILE A 42 2.73 11.38 14.65
C ILE A 42 3.32 9.98 14.66
N ALA A 43 3.13 9.21 13.58
CA ALA A 43 3.69 7.89 13.43
C ALA A 43 3.91 7.57 11.95
N VAL A 44 4.82 6.63 11.70
CA VAL A 44 5.15 6.12 10.37
C VAL A 44 5.16 4.60 10.38
N ALA A 45 4.80 3.97 9.26
CA ALA A 45 4.90 2.53 9.14
C ALA A 45 5.93 2.14 8.08
N LEU A 46 6.69 1.08 8.36
CA LEU A 46 7.77 0.60 7.51
C LEU A 46 7.25 -0.43 6.48
N ASN A 47 7.82 -0.40 5.29
CA ASN A 47 7.53 -1.30 4.18
C ASN A 47 8.81 -1.94 3.65
N THR A 48 8.67 -3.01 2.87
CA THR A 48 9.82 -3.64 2.20
C THR A 48 10.39 -2.75 1.08
N SER A 49 9.65 -1.74 0.63
CA SER A 49 10.12 -0.78 -0.35
C SER A 49 11.34 0.01 0.14
N GLU A 50 11.42 0.34 1.44
CA GLU A 50 12.51 1.15 1.98
C GLU A 50 13.88 0.48 1.74
N TRP A 51 14.05 -0.79 2.12
CA TRP A 51 15.33 -1.46 1.88
C TRP A 51 15.57 -1.77 0.40
N LYS A 52 14.49 -2.02 -0.39
CA LYS A 52 14.62 -2.25 -1.84
C LYS A 52 15.13 -1.01 -2.58
N HIS A 53 14.71 0.20 -2.17
CA HIS A 53 15.23 1.44 -2.74
C HIS A 53 16.73 1.60 -2.51
N ILE A 54 17.23 1.15 -1.36
CA ILE A 54 18.66 1.15 -1.04
C ILE A 54 19.40 0.09 -1.87
N ASP A 55 19.02 -1.18 -1.72
CA ASP A 55 19.77 -2.34 -2.22
C ASP A 55 19.79 -2.40 -3.75
N TYR A 56 18.69 -1.99 -4.39
CA TYR A 56 18.56 -1.95 -5.85
C TYR A 56 18.93 -0.58 -6.44
N LYS A 57 19.41 0.36 -5.61
CA LYS A 57 19.80 1.72 -6.03
C LYS A 57 18.72 2.44 -6.82
N LEU A 58 17.48 2.34 -6.35
CA LEU A 58 16.31 2.90 -7.02
C LEU A 58 16.13 4.40 -6.81
N ALA A 59 16.85 4.99 -5.84
CA ALA A 59 16.78 6.40 -5.51
C ALA A 59 18.16 7.00 -5.25
N LYS A 60 18.26 8.32 -5.35
CA LYS A 60 19.50 9.10 -5.16
C LYS A 60 19.85 9.27 -3.68
N ASN A 61 21.14 9.44 -3.39
CA ASN A 61 21.60 9.86 -2.08
C ASN A 61 20.97 11.18 -1.64
N GLY A 62 20.60 11.25 -0.36
CA GLY A 62 19.91 12.40 0.24
C GLY A 62 18.39 12.35 0.12
N ALA A 63 17.82 11.43 -0.65
CA ALA A 63 16.37 11.29 -0.74
C ALA A 63 15.77 10.83 0.59
N ILE A 64 14.72 11.53 1.06
CA ILE A 64 13.98 11.17 2.28
C ILE A 64 13.17 9.91 2.01
N MET A 65 13.28 8.95 2.93
CA MET A 65 12.67 7.63 2.83
C MET A 65 11.24 7.58 3.37
N GLY A 66 10.59 6.43 3.18
CA GLY A 66 9.31 6.08 3.80
C GLY A 66 8.09 6.44 2.99
N CYS A 67 7.05 5.59 3.09
CA CYS A 67 5.85 5.71 2.28
C CYS A 67 4.55 5.84 3.07
N ASP A 68 4.48 5.35 4.30
CA ASP A 68 3.28 5.39 5.15
C ASP A 68 3.43 6.39 6.28
N VAL A 69 2.52 7.36 6.38
CA VAL A 69 2.54 8.39 7.40
C VAL A 69 1.14 8.66 7.96
N VAL A 70 1.06 8.95 9.25
CA VAL A 70 -0.09 9.57 9.91
C VAL A 70 0.37 10.83 10.64
N GLY A 71 -0.40 11.91 10.55
CA GLY A 71 -0.03 13.17 11.18
C GLY A 71 -1.18 14.17 11.24
N GLU A 72 -0.89 15.31 11.85
CA GLU A 72 -1.79 16.45 11.96
C GLU A 72 -1.56 17.44 10.81
N VAL A 73 -2.62 17.84 10.14
CA VAL A 73 -2.55 18.88 9.08
C VAL A 73 -2.21 20.23 9.72
N ILE A 74 -1.08 20.82 9.33
CA ILE A 74 -0.63 22.12 9.84
C ILE A 74 -0.67 23.21 8.79
N LEU A 75 -0.69 22.88 7.52
CA LEU A 75 -0.81 23.83 6.40
C LEU A 75 -1.51 23.18 5.22
N LEU A 76 -2.35 23.95 4.55
CA LEU A 76 -2.99 23.57 3.30
C LEU A 76 -2.31 24.29 2.14
N GLY A 77 -2.00 23.58 1.06
CA GLY A 77 -1.79 24.18 -0.25
C GLY A 77 -3.12 24.75 -0.77
N SER A 78 -3.10 25.65 -1.69
CA SER A 78 -4.31 26.37 -2.10
C SER A 78 -4.97 25.78 -3.35
N PRO A 79 -6.26 25.41 -3.27
CA PRO A 79 -7.04 24.87 -2.16
C PRO A 79 -6.74 23.36 -1.95
N ALA A 80 -6.62 22.91 -0.67
CA ALA A 80 -6.40 21.50 -0.36
C ALA A 80 -7.72 20.72 -0.41
N PHE A 81 -8.11 20.29 -1.57
CA PHE A 81 -9.18 19.32 -1.76
C PHE A 81 -8.62 18.07 -2.43
N SER A 82 -9.32 16.96 -2.31
CA SER A 82 -9.07 15.89 -3.27
C SER A 82 -9.42 16.43 -4.68
N GLU A 83 -8.53 16.27 -5.62
CA GLU A 83 -8.65 16.75 -7.00
C GLU A 83 -9.97 16.30 -7.71
N PHE A 84 -10.62 15.27 -7.20
CA PHE A 84 -11.81 14.61 -7.72
C PHE A 84 -13.07 14.83 -6.89
N GLY A 85 -12.99 15.63 -5.84
CA GLY A 85 -14.15 16.05 -5.10
C GLY A 85 -14.94 17.19 -5.76
N ARG A 86 -14.46 17.77 -6.82
CA ARG A 86 -15.27 18.60 -7.70
C ARG A 86 -16.15 17.69 -8.55
N ARG A 87 -17.47 17.89 -8.46
CA ARG A 87 -18.54 17.23 -9.20
C ARG A 87 -18.03 16.63 -10.51
N ASP A 88 -18.09 15.30 -10.61
CA ASP A 88 -18.09 14.77 -11.94
C ASP A 88 -19.39 15.23 -12.61
N SER A 89 -19.33 15.48 -13.91
CA SER A 89 -20.45 15.92 -14.72
C SER A 89 -21.59 14.87 -14.82
N THR A 90 -21.48 13.75 -14.10
CA THR A 90 -22.40 12.61 -14.14
C THR A 90 -23.33 12.53 -12.93
N GLY A 91 -23.23 13.47 -11.95
CA GLY A 91 -24.20 13.65 -10.88
C GLY A 91 -24.20 12.61 -9.75
N GLY A 92 -23.26 11.68 -9.76
CA GLY A 92 -23.03 10.71 -8.67
C GLY A 92 -22.12 11.30 -7.61
N GLY A 93 -22.65 12.02 -6.63
CA GLY A 93 -21.88 12.75 -5.64
C GLY A 93 -21.02 11.85 -4.75
N ILE A 94 -19.75 11.69 -5.09
CA ILE A 94 -18.72 11.38 -4.10
C ILE A 94 -18.42 12.69 -3.42
N SER A 95 -18.86 12.84 -2.15
CA SER A 95 -18.53 14.02 -1.35
C SER A 95 -17.01 14.08 -1.21
N PRO A 96 -16.36 15.19 -1.61
CA PRO A 96 -14.92 15.32 -1.43
C PRO A 96 -14.59 15.27 0.05
N GLN A 97 -13.50 14.58 0.40
CA GLN A 97 -12.93 14.77 1.72
C GLN A 97 -12.42 16.22 1.81
N GLU A 98 -13.04 17.02 2.64
CA GLU A 98 -12.52 18.34 2.98
C GLU A 98 -11.54 18.20 4.14
N PHE A 99 -10.30 18.63 3.92
CA PHE A 99 -9.26 18.67 4.95
C PHE A 99 -9.14 20.08 5.54
N LYS A 100 -8.87 20.14 6.85
CA LYS A 100 -8.69 21.38 7.61
C LYS A 100 -7.42 21.29 8.45
N VAL A 101 -6.83 22.45 8.74
CA VAL A 101 -5.75 22.53 9.73
C VAL A 101 -6.27 21.98 11.07
N GLY A 102 -5.49 21.10 11.70
CA GLY A 102 -5.84 20.39 12.92
C GLY A 102 -6.51 19.01 12.70
N ASP A 103 -6.84 18.63 11.45
CA ASP A 103 -7.33 17.29 11.17
C ASP A 103 -6.17 16.28 11.26
N TYR A 104 -6.47 15.07 11.75
CA TYR A 104 -5.56 13.94 11.65
C TYR A 104 -5.82 13.19 10.36
N VAL A 105 -4.74 12.92 9.63
CA VAL A 105 -4.78 12.25 8.32
C VAL A 105 -3.73 11.17 8.23
N TYR A 106 -3.99 10.14 7.43
CA TYR A 106 -3.01 9.12 7.09
C TYR A 106 -2.93 8.96 5.58
N SER A 107 -1.71 8.81 5.07
CA SER A 107 -1.45 8.95 3.64
C SER A 107 -0.33 8.06 3.15
N PHE A 108 -0.41 7.72 1.87
CA PHE A 108 0.70 7.27 1.08
C PHE A 108 1.55 8.46 0.60
N VAL A 109 2.87 8.29 0.65
CA VAL A 109 3.86 9.23 0.10
C VAL A 109 4.86 8.48 -0.76
N HIS A 110 5.28 9.05 -1.89
CA HIS A 110 6.40 8.52 -2.67
C HIS A 110 7.72 8.92 -2.02
N GLY A 111 8.11 8.23 -0.96
CA GLY A 111 9.44 8.38 -0.36
C GLY A 111 10.53 7.74 -1.20
N SER A 112 11.77 8.16 -1.00
CA SER A 112 12.90 7.79 -1.86
C SER A 112 12.68 8.15 -3.33
N SER A 113 11.99 9.26 -3.59
CA SER A 113 11.67 9.74 -4.93
C SER A 113 12.86 10.47 -5.55
N ASN A 114 13.17 10.17 -6.80
CA ASN A 114 14.18 10.93 -7.56
C ASN A 114 13.67 12.31 -7.99
N ARG A 115 12.35 12.47 -8.10
CA ARG A 115 11.69 13.73 -8.49
C ARG A 115 11.52 14.69 -7.32
N THR A 116 11.13 14.16 -6.14
CA THR A 116 10.91 14.92 -4.91
C THR A 116 11.77 14.33 -3.78
N PRO A 117 13.10 14.42 -3.87
CA PRO A 117 14.00 13.78 -2.91
C PRO A 117 13.91 14.40 -1.50
N ASP A 118 13.37 15.59 -1.41
CA ASP A 118 13.12 16.35 -0.18
C ASP A 118 11.80 16.01 0.52
N ASN A 119 11.08 14.96 0.05
CA ASN A 119 9.83 14.52 0.65
C ASN A 119 9.76 12.99 0.81
N GLY A 120 9.33 12.54 1.98
CA GLY A 120 9.16 11.13 2.32
C GLY A 120 8.56 10.98 3.72
N ALA A 121 7.94 9.84 3.98
CA ALA A 121 7.19 9.62 5.22
C ALA A 121 8.06 9.52 6.48
N LEU A 122 9.33 9.11 6.36
CA LEU A 122 10.26 9.03 7.47
C LEU A 122 10.86 10.41 7.81
N ALA A 123 9.99 11.38 8.12
CA ALA A 123 10.34 12.75 8.49
C ALA A 123 9.33 13.34 9.48
N GLU A 124 9.76 14.34 10.28
CA GLU A 124 8.88 15.02 11.25
C GLU A 124 7.78 15.86 10.57
N TYR A 125 8.03 16.33 9.34
CA TYR A 125 7.07 17.08 8.53
C TYR A 125 7.05 16.51 7.11
N VAL A 126 5.86 16.28 6.58
CA VAL A 126 5.67 15.58 5.30
C VAL A 126 4.63 16.31 4.46
N VAL A 127 4.90 16.48 3.18
CA VAL A 127 3.91 16.96 2.21
C VAL A 127 3.13 15.76 1.69
N VAL A 128 1.81 15.75 1.89
CA VAL A 128 0.91 14.69 1.44
C VAL A 128 -0.05 15.20 0.37
N ASP A 129 -0.36 14.33 -0.59
CA ASP A 129 -1.31 14.59 -1.68
C ASP A 129 -2.74 14.28 -1.21
N SER A 130 -3.64 15.24 -1.29
CA SER A 130 -5.03 15.08 -0.88
C SER A 130 -5.77 13.95 -1.62
N ALA A 131 -5.38 13.64 -2.85
CA ALA A 131 -6.00 12.58 -3.65
C ALA A 131 -5.74 11.17 -3.10
N THR A 132 -4.65 10.97 -2.34
CA THR A 132 -4.25 9.69 -1.73
C THR A 132 -4.33 9.69 -0.21
N THR A 133 -4.81 10.78 0.37
CA THR A 133 -4.91 10.97 1.81
C THR A 133 -6.30 10.59 2.32
N LEU A 134 -6.31 9.94 3.49
CA LEU A 134 -7.52 9.54 4.20
C LEU A 134 -7.64 10.33 5.50
N LEU A 135 -8.85 10.80 5.77
CA LEU A 135 -9.18 11.49 7.02
C LEU A 135 -9.33 10.45 8.15
N ALA A 136 -8.59 10.63 9.24
CA ALA A 136 -8.76 9.81 10.42
C ALA A 136 -10.07 10.17 11.16
N SER A 137 -10.71 9.19 11.78
CA SER A 137 -11.87 9.47 12.64
C SER A 137 -11.44 10.33 13.83
N LYS A 138 -12.30 11.27 14.22
CA LYS A 138 -12.07 12.13 15.40
C LYS A 138 -11.95 11.36 16.72
N ASP A 139 -12.49 10.15 16.75
CA ASP A 139 -12.44 9.27 17.92
C ASP A 139 -11.12 8.49 18.02
N TRP A 140 -10.34 8.44 16.94
CA TRP A 140 -9.06 7.73 16.94
C TRP A 140 -8.00 8.57 17.64
N LYS A 141 -7.33 7.93 18.59
CA LYS A 141 -6.22 8.52 19.35
C LYS A 141 -4.95 7.72 19.09
N SER A 142 -3.81 8.35 19.33
CA SER A 142 -2.55 7.61 19.42
C SER A 142 -2.60 6.66 20.61
N VAL A 143 -2.11 5.44 20.44
CA VAL A 143 -1.98 4.48 21.55
C VAL A 143 -0.91 4.90 22.55
N GLY A 144 -0.01 5.82 22.19
CA GLY A 144 1.06 6.33 23.05
C GLY A 144 1.82 5.17 23.70
N LYS A 145 1.84 5.12 25.05
CA LYS A 145 2.53 4.08 25.84
C LYS A 145 1.64 2.92 26.29
N SER A 146 0.38 2.86 25.83
CA SER A 146 -0.60 1.90 26.34
C SER A 146 -0.38 0.46 25.87
N THR A 147 0.20 0.26 24.69
CA THR A 147 0.47 -1.06 24.12
C THR A 147 1.66 -1.04 23.15
N ASP A 148 2.35 -2.15 23.04
CA ASP A 148 3.40 -2.37 22.01
C ASP A 148 2.89 -3.21 20.83
N ILE A 149 1.67 -3.72 20.94
CA ILE A 149 1.03 -4.53 19.90
C ILE A 149 -0.42 -4.10 19.73
N ILE A 150 -0.82 -3.86 18.47
CA ILE A 150 -2.22 -3.68 18.12
C ILE A 150 -2.66 -4.96 17.40
N ALA A 151 -3.68 -5.62 17.95
CA ALA A 151 -4.27 -6.81 17.32
C ALA A 151 -4.93 -6.47 15.98
N PRO A 152 -5.04 -7.42 15.05
CA PRO A 152 -5.83 -7.22 13.83
C PRO A 152 -7.30 -6.94 14.19
N GLY A 153 -7.93 -6.06 13.43
CA GLY A 153 -9.33 -5.69 13.70
C GLY A 153 -9.71 -4.36 13.04
N PRO A 154 -10.91 -3.85 13.34
CA PRO A 154 -11.35 -2.54 12.86
C PRO A 154 -10.37 -1.45 13.30
N VAL A 155 -10.04 -0.54 12.39
CA VAL A 155 -9.12 0.57 12.69
C VAL A 155 -9.69 1.48 13.76
N LYS A 156 -8.95 1.68 14.86
CA LYS A 156 -9.41 2.46 16.04
C LYS A 156 -8.33 3.38 16.63
N SER A 157 -7.15 3.43 16.03
CA SER A 157 -6.05 4.31 16.46
C SER A 157 -5.28 4.85 15.27
N LEU A 158 -4.49 5.88 15.50
CA LEU A 158 -3.64 6.47 14.47
C LEU A 158 -2.57 5.49 13.97
N GLU A 159 -2.00 4.69 14.87
CA GLU A 159 -0.99 3.69 14.53
C GLU A 159 -1.58 2.49 13.76
N ALA A 160 -2.84 2.12 14.03
CA ALA A 160 -3.55 1.15 13.21
C ALA A 160 -3.82 1.74 11.81
N ALA A 161 -4.21 3.01 11.72
CA ALA A 161 -4.49 3.69 10.46
C ALA A 161 -3.25 3.78 9.56
N VAL A 162 -2.09 4.14 10.10
CA VAL A 162 -0.85 4.26 9.31
C VAL A 162 -0.34 2.93 8.75
N SER A 163 -0.84 1.80 9.24
CA SER A 163 -0.48 0.50 8.69
C SER A 163 -1.08 0.20 7.31
N LEU A 164 -2.03 1.03 6.84
CA LEU A 164 -2.83 0.76 5.64
C LEU A 164 -2.31 1.40 4.34
N PRO A 165 -1.87 2.68 4.25
CA PRO A 165 -1.91 3.46 3.02
C PRO A 165 -1.24 2.81 1.82
N VAL A 166 0.03 2.42 1.88
CA VAL A 166 0.75 1.76 0.77
C VAL A 166 0.04 0.49 0.34
N SER A 167 -0.25 -0.39 1.30
CA SER A 167 -0.82 -1.70 1.01
C SER A 167 -2.26 -1.59 0.50
N LEU A 168 -3.05 -0.66 1.05
CA LEU A 168 -4.42 -0.39 0.66
C LEU A 168 -4.48 0.19 -0.76
N THR A 169 -3.65 1.20 -1.03
CA THR A 169 -3.58 1.85 -2.34
C THR A 169 -3.10 0.87 -3.42
N THR A 170 -2.13 0.02 -3.11
CA THR A 170 -1.64 -1.03 -4.01
C THR A 170 -2.73 -2.06 -4.30
N ALA A 171 -3.37 -2.62 -3.26
CA ALA A 171 -4.43 -3.61 -3.44
C ALA A 171 -5.65 -3.03 -4.18
N GLY A 172 -6.02 -1.78 -3.89
CA GLY A 172 -7.08 -1.06 -4.58
C GLY A 172 -6.75 -0.79 -6.05
N GLY A 173 -5.52 -0.36 -6.34
CA GLY A 173 -5.03 -0.17 -7.70
C GLY A 173 -5.10 -1.47 -8.51
N ILE A 174 -4.59 -2.57 -7.96
CA ILE A 174 -4.68 -3.89 -8.59
C ILE A 174 -6.14 -4.28 -8.87
N LEU A 175 -6.99 -4.28 -7.87
CA LEU A 175 -8.34 -4.80 -8.00
C LEU A 175 -9.23 -3.93 -8.89
N PHE A 176 -9.18 -2.60 -8.76
CA PHE A 176 -10.17 -1.71 -9.38
C PHE A 176 -9.65 -0.99 -10.62
N HIS A 177 -8.33 -0.74 -10.73
CA HIS A 177 -7.74 -0.20 -11.96
C HIS A 177 -7.28 -1.32 -12.89
N ASP A 178 -6.38 -2.20 -12.44
CA ASP A 178 -5.77 -3.19 -13.32
C ASP A 178 -6.73 -4.33 -13.68
N LEU A 179 -7.38 -4.95 -12.69
CA LEU A 179 -8.31 -6.07 -12.86
C LEU A 179 -9.77 -5.65 -13.12
N ARG A 180 -10.05 -4.33 -13.19
CA ARG A 180 -11.32 -3.75 -13.63
C ARG A 180 -12.56 -4.16 -12.83
N ASN A 181 -12.42 -4.56 -11.56
CA ASN A 181 -13.57 -4.77 -10.70
C ASN A 181 -14.28 -3.42 -10.42
N LYS A 182 -15.58 -3.47 -10.18
CA LYS A 182 -16.37 -2.28 -9.84
C LYS A 182 -16.26 -1.92 -8.38
N LEU A 183 -16.33 -0.63 -8.07
CA LEU A 183 -16.40 -0.09 -6.72
C LEU A 183 -17.83 -0.21 -6.16
N GLU A 184 -18.26 -1.43 -5.85
CA GLU A 184 -19.56 -1.75 -5.25
C GLU A 184 -19.33 -2.42 -3.89
N TRP A 185 -20.00 -1.95 -2.83
CA TRP A 185 -19.83 -2.50 -1.49
C TRP A 185 -20.92 -3.54 -1.19
N GLU A 186 -20.49 -4.75 -0.88
CA GLU A 186 -21.35 -5.88 -0.51
C GLU A 186 -22.49 -6.18 -1.52
N PRO A 187 -22.20 -6.23 -2.82
CA PRO A 187 -23.22 -6.60 -3.80
C PRO A 187 -23.66 -8.06 -3.58
N SER A 188 -24.92 -8.36 -3.94
CA SER A 188 -25.54 -9.66 -3.68
C SER A 188 -24.95 -10.82 -4.51
N LYS A 189 -24.27 -10.51 -5.62
CA LYS A 189 -23.67 -11.49 -6.52
C LYS A 189 -22.20 -11.17 -6.77
N PRO A 190 -21.35 -12.19 -7.01
CA PRO A 190 -19.97 -11.95 -7.41
C PRO A 190 -19.91 -11.23 -8.75
N GLN A 191 -18.91 -10.36 -8.89
CA GLN A 191 -18.66 -9.64 -10.15
C GLN A 191 -18.02 -10.56 -11.21
N ASN A 192 -17.23 -11.54 -10.75
CA ASN A 192 -16.61 -12.59 -11.56
C ASN A 192 -17.02 -13.96 -11.04
N ASP A 193 -17.35 -14.88 -11.94
CA ASP A 193 -17.78 -16.26 -11.63
C ASP A 193 -16.60 -17.23 -11.44
N PHE A 194 -15.38 -16.74 -11.53
CA PHE A 194 -14.13 -17.46 -11.26
C PHE A 194 -13.45 -16.97 -9.97
N PRO A 195 -12.54 -17.77 -9.40
CA PRO A 195 -11.83 -17.41 -8.16
C PRO A 195 -10.67 -16.44 -8.39
N LEU A 196 -10.35 -15.64 -7.33
CA LEU A 196 -9.09 -14.91 -7.20
C LEU A 196 -8.09 -15.74 -6.42
N LEU A 197 -6.83 -15.82 -6.87
CA LEU A 197 -5.74 -16.35 -6.07
C LEU A 197 -4.84 -15.21 -5.58
N VAL A 198 -4.54 -15.20 -4.27
CA VAL A 198 -3.61 -14.25 -3.64
C VAL A 198 -2.45 -15.01 -3.01
N TRP A 199 -1.32 -15.04 -3.70
CA TRP A 199 -0.07 -15.59 -3.16
C TRP A 199 0.61 -14.55 -2.28
N GLY A 200 1.04 -14.95 -1.08
CA GLY A 200 1.47 -14.01 -0.04
C GLY A 200 0.28 -13.37 0.69
N GLY A 201 -0.78 -14.14 0.92
CA GLY A 201 -2.01 -13.67 1.59
C GLY A 201 -1.80 -12.99 2.94
N ALA A 202 -0.72 -13.31 3.67
CA ALA A 202 -0.39 -12.70 4.96
C ALA A 202 0.51 -11.45 4.84
N THR A 203 0.86 -11.00 3.64
CA THR A 203 1.51 -9.70 3.43
C THR A 203 0.51 -8.54 3.56
N GLY A 204 0.97 -7.32 3.78
CA GLY A 204 0.08 -6.15 3.87
C GLY A 204 -0.83 -6.01 2.64
N VAL A 205 -0.27 -6.13 1.42
CA VAL A 205 -1.03 -6.07 0.17
C VAL A 205 -1.99 -7.26 0.06
N GLY A 206 -1.53 -8.48 0.39
CA GLY A 206 -2.34 -9.69 0.32
C GLY A 206 -3.54 -9.65 1.25
N LEU A 207 -3.35 -9.25 2.52
CA LEU A 207 -4.42 -9.10 3.51
C LEU A 207 -5.49 -8.09 3.06
N LEU A 208 -5.06 -6.96 2.49
CA LEU A 208 -6.00 -5.93 2.03
C LEU A 208 -6.66 -6.32 0.70
N ALA A 209 -5.96 -7.00 -0.21
CA ALA A 209 -6.57 -7.54 -1.43
C ALA A 209 -7.67 -8.56 -1.10
N ILE A 210 -7.44 -9.46 -0.13
CA ILE A 210 -8.45 -10.42 0.34
C ILE A 210 -9.67 -9.72 0.91
N GLN A 211 -9.48 -8.75 1.83
CA GLN A 211 -10.58 -8.00 2.43
C GLN A 211 -11.38 -7.20 1.39
N LEU A 212 -10.69 -6.47 0.52
CA LEU A 212 -11.34 -5.69 -0.53
C LEU A 212 -12.14 -6.60 -1.47
N ALA A 213 -11.54 -7.68 -1.98
CA ALA A 213 -12.20 -8.63 -2.86
C ALA A 213 -13.44 -9.25 -2.20
N LYS A 214 -13.37 -9.54 -0.87
CA LYS A 214 -14.51 -10.06 -0.10
C LYS A 214 -15.63 -9.02 0.04
N ARG A 215 -15.29 -7.81 0.48
CA ARG A 215 -16.26 -6.72 0.71
C ARG A 215 -16.92 -6.20 -0.56
N THR A 216 -16.22 -6.26 -1.68
CA THR A 216 -16.79 -5.87 -2.98
C THR A 216 -17.33 -7.05 -3.75
N HIS A 217 -17.33 -8.25 -3.17
CA HIS A 217 -17.77 -9.50 -3.80
C HIS A 217 -17.23 -9.62 -5.24
N SER A 218 -15.93 -9.30 -5.38
CA SER A 218 -15.31 -9.22 -6.71
C SER A 218 -15.18 -10.57 -7.40
N TYR A 219 -15.14 -11.66 -6.63
CA TYR A 219 -14.92 -13.02 -7.16
C TYR A 219 -15.81 -14.05 -6.47
N SER A 220 -16.05 -15.18 -7.18
CA SER A 220 -16.84 -16.29 -6.66
C SER A 220 -16.20 -16.98 -5.45
N LYS A 221 -14.86 -16.99 -5.40
CA LYS A 221 -14.03 -17.49 -4.31
C LYS A 221 -12.74 -16.68 -4.16
N ILE A 222 -12.17 -16.67 -2.96
CA ILE A 222 -10.89 -16.05 -2.66
C ILE A 222 -9.96 -17.11 -2.08
N ILE A 223 -8.88 -17.40 -2.81
CA ILE A 223 -7.87 -18.41 -2.46
C ILE A 223 -6.64 -17.65 -1.95
N ALA A 224 -6.20 -17.93 -0.73
CA ALA A 224 -4.98 -17.39 -0.18
C ALA A 224 -3.87 -18.44 -0.13
N VAL A 225 -2.64 -18.04 -0.43
CA VAL A 225 -1.46 -18.86 -0.20
C VAL A 225 -0.58 -18.16 0.82
N ALA A 226 -0.36 -18.80 1.97
CA ALA A 226 0.41 -18.27 3.08
C ALA A 226 0.83 -19.40 4.01
N SER A 227 1.71 -19.14 4.99
CA SER A 227 1.99 -20.10 6.05
C SER A 227 0.72 -20.43 6.85
N LYS A 228 0.50 -21.70 7.15
CA LYS A 228 -0.69 -22.22 7.83
C LYS A 228 -1.00 -21.53 9.17
N LYS A 229 0.01 -21.00 9.86
CA LYS A 229 -0.16 -20.22 11.09
C LYS A 229 -1.08 -19.01 10.94
N HIS A 230 -1.25 -18.51 9.71
CA HIS A 230 -2.11 -17.36 9.40
C HIS A 230 -3.51 -17.75 8.92
N GLU A 231 -3.83 -19.05 8.82
CA GLU A 231 -5.09 -19.53 8.24
C GLU A 231 -6.33 -18.91 8.91
N ALA A 232 -6.37 -18.90 10.24
CA ALA A 232 -7.51 -18.35 10.99
C ALA A 232 -7.75 -16.87 10.65
N LEU A 233 -6.68 -16.06 10.65
CA LEU A 233 -6.74 -14.64 10.31
C LEU A 233 -7.19 -14.42 8.85
N LEU A 234 -6.63 -15.20 7.93
CA LEU A 234 -6.98 -15.07 6.50
C LEU A 234 -8.42 -15.42 6.22
N LYS A 235 -8.96 -16.45 6.88
CA LYS A 235 -10.39 -16.80 6.80
C LYS A 235 -11.28 -15.73 7.42
N GLU A 236 -10.92 -15.17 8.56
CA GLU A 236 -11.63 -14.04 9.18
C GLU A 236 -11.67 -12.84 8.23
N PHE A 237 -10.58 -12.58 7.51
CA PHE A 237 -10.47 -11.47 6.55
C PHE A 237 -11.15 -11.74 5.21
N GLY A 238 -11.62 -12.97 4.97
CA GLY A 238 -12.49 -13.28 3.84
C GLY A 238 -11.95 -14.29 2.84
N ALA A 239 -10.80 -14.94 3.11
CA ALA A 239 -10.35 -16.06 2.30
C ALA A 239 -11.28 -17.27 2.46
N ASP A 240 -11.72 -17.85 1.35
CA ASP A 240 -12.52 -19.07 1.35
C ASP A 240 -11.64 -20.31 1.59
N ASP A 241 -10.44 -20.34 0.99
CA ASP A 241 -9.46 -21.39 1.16
C ASP A 241 -8.06 -20.83 1.41
N VAL A 242 -7.28 -21.55 2.21
CA VAL A 242 -5.88 -21.21 2.51
C VAL A 242 -5.01 -22.42 2.27
N PHE A 243 -3.98 -22.24 1.44
CA PHE A 243 -2.96 -23.27 1.13
C PHE A 243 -1.60 -22.84 1.70
N ASP A 244 -0.84 -23.82 2.21
CA ASP A 244 0.48 -23.55 2.78
C ASP A 244 1.56 -23.62 1.68
N TYR A 245 2.30 -22.53 1.47
CA TYR A 245 3.40 -22.50 0.50
C TYR A 245 4.60 -23.41 0.89
N HIS A 246 4.65 -23.92 2.12
CA HIS A 246 5.65 -24.91 2.53
C HIS A 246 5.35 -26.32 2.00
N ASP A 247 4.12 -26.59 1.58
CA ASP A 247 3.76 -27.86 0.97
C ASP A 247 4.38 -27.95 -0.42
N LYS A 248 5.16 -29.00 -0.66
CA LYS A 248 5.88 -29.19 -1.95
C LYS A 248 4.93 -29.32 -3.15
N ASP A 249 3.71 -29.76 -2.90
CA ASP A 249 2.66 -30.00 -3.89
C ASP A 249 1.54 -28.92 -3.86
N VAL A 250 1.82 -27.74 -3.28
CA VAL A 250 0.83 -26.67 -3.10
C VAL A 250 0.13 -26.30 -4.43
N VAL A 251 0.86 -26.24 -5.54
CA VAL A 251 0.29 -25.96 -6.87
C VAL A 251 -0.69 -27.06 -7.28
N GLN A 252 -0.35 -28.33 -7.08
CA GLN A 252 -1.21 -29.47 -7.38
C GLN A 252 -2.47 -29.46 -6.51
N GLN A 253 -2.32 -29.16 -5.21
CA GLN A 253 -3.45 -29.02 -4.30
C GLN A 253 -4.43 -27.93 -4.80
N ILE A 254 -3.93 -26.75 -5.20
CA ILE A 254 -4.73 -25.66 -5.74
C ILE A 254 -5.42 -26.09 -7.04
N LYS A 255 -4.66 -26.62 -8.02
CA LYS A 255 -5.19 -27.02 -9.34
C LYS A 255 -6.17 -28.19 -9.25
N SER A 256 -6.04 -29.09 -8.28
CA SER A 256 -7.01 -30.16 -8.09
C SER A 256 -8.38 -29.67 -7.64
N LYS A 257 -8.44 -28.50 -6.99
CA LYS A 257 -9.67 -27.89 -6.50
C LYS A 257 -10.21 -26.80 -7.43
N TYR A 258 -9.32 -26.08 -8.13
CA TYR A 258 -9.62 -24.92 -8.94
C TYR A 258 -8.92 -24.99 -10.30
N ASN A 259 -9.68 -25.07 -11.38
CA ASN A 259 -9.16 -25.15 -12.75
C ASN A 259 -9.40 -23.90 -13.59
N ASN A 260 -10.08 -22.88 -13.04
CA ASN A 260 -10.53 -21.68 -13.76
C ASN A 260 -10.01 -20.37 -13.14
N ILE A 261 -8.82 -20.39 -12.52
CA ILE A 261 -8.24 -19.19 -11.90
C ILE A 261 -7.73 -18.26 -13.01
N GLN A 262 -8.43 -17.15 -13.23
CA GLN A 262 -8.12 -16.18 -14.29
C GLN A 262 -7.43 -14.92 -13.79
N HIS A 263 -7.61 -14.57 -12.50
CA HIS A 263 -6.92 -13.47 -11.85
C HIS A 263 -6.08 -13.98 -10.68
N LEU A 264 -4.80 -13.63 -10.69
CA LEU A 264 -3.85 -14.02 -9.66
C LEU A 264 -3.04 -12.80 -9.21
N ILE A 265 -2.77 -12.69 -7.92
CA ILE A 265 -1.94 -11.64 -7.34
C ILE A 265 -0.75 -12.32 -6.66
N ASP A 266 0.47 -12.03 -7.12
CA ASP A 266 1.70 -12.36 -6.41
C ASP A 266 2.10 -11.16 -5.52
N ALA A 267 1.68 -11.18 -4.26
CA ALA A 267 1.97 -10.13 -3.29
C ALA A 267 3.36 -10.28 -2.63
N VAL A 268 4.14 -11.28 -3.03
CA VAL A 268 5.56 -11.47 -2.67
C VAL A 268 6.45 -10.97 -3.79
N SER A 269 6.16 -11.39 -5.03
CA SER A 269 6.82 -10.93 -6.26
C SER A 269 8.32 -11.23 -6.30
N GLU A 270 8.65 -12.51 -6.09
CA GLU A 270 9.98 -13.06 -6.27
C GLU A 270 10.00 -14.04 -7.45
N GLN A 271 11.19 -14.32 -7.98
CA GLN A 271 11.36 -15.25 -9.10
C GLN A 271 10.77 -16.65 -8.80
N TYR A 272 10.87 -17.09 -7.57
CA TYR A 272 10.29 -18.36 -7.14
C TYR A 272 8.76 -18.29 -7.09
N THR A 273 8.20 -17.25 -6.48
CA THR A 273 6.74 -17.14 -6.28
C THR A 273 6.00 -16.92 -7.59
N ILE A 274 6.51 -16.09 -8.48
CA ILE A 274 5.86 -15.86 -9.78
C ILE A 274 5.74 -17.15 -10.61
N ARG A 275 6.70 -18.08 -10.51
CA ARG A 275 6.65 -19.38 -11.18
C ARG A 275 5.58 -20.30 -10.59
N GLN A 276 5.41 -20.30 -9.27
CA GLN A 276 4.35 -21.05 -8.59
C GLN A 276 2.97 -20.49 -8.94
N VAL A 277 2.82 -19.18 -8.87
CA VAL A 277 1.58 -18.47 -9.25
C VAL A 277 1.22 -18.75 -10.71
N TYR A 278 2.19 -18.70 -11.61
CA TYR A 278 2.01 -18.99 -13.03
C TYR A 278 1.43 -20.39 -13.28
N GLN A 279 1.92 -21.39 -12.54
CA GLN A 279 1.45 -22.76 -12.66
C GLN A 279 0.04 -22.97 -12.10
N CYS A 280 -0.43 -22.11 -11.17
CA CYS A 280 -1.80 -22.17 -10.64
C CYS A 280 -2.86 -21.62 -11.62
N ALA A 281 -2.44 -20.90 -12.65
CA ALA A 281 -3.32 -20.26 -13.61
C ALA A 281 -4.14 -21.27 -14.45
N ALA A 282 -5.33 -20.87 -14.88
CA ALA A 282 -6.17 -21.63 -15.79
C ALA A 282 -5.43 -21.95 -17.11
N ASP A 283 -5.63 -23.15 -17.65
CA ASP A 283 -4.85 -23.63 -18.79
C ASP A 283 -5.31 -22.99 -20.12
N ASP A 284 -6.62 -22.89 -20.37
CA ASP A 284 -7.19 -22.50 -21.67
C ASP A 284 -7.99 -21.19 -21.64
N LEU A 285 -8.04 -20.50 -20.50
CA LEU A 285 -8.75 -19.24 -20.33
C LEU A 285 -7.78 -18.05 -20.29
N PRO A 286 -8.19 -16.83 -20.69
CA PRO A 286 -7.36 -15.64 -20.52
C PRO A 286 -7.04 -15.41 -19.05
N VAL A 287 -5.78 -15.21 -18.73
CA VAL A 287 -5.28 -15.03 -17.37
C VAL A 287 -4.49 -13.74 -17.22
N THR A 288 -4.70 -13.05 -16.10
CA THR A 288 -3.88 -11.92 -15.67
C THR A 288 -3.24 -12.21 -14.32
N ILE A 289 -1.91 -12.15 -14.27
CA ILE A 289 -1.10 -12.24 -13.05
C ILE A 289 -0.59 -10.84 -12.72
N MET A 290 -0.97 -10.35 -11.56
CA MET A 290 -0.49 -9.08 -11.00
C MET A 290 0.68 -9.32 -10.08
N GLN A 291 1.70 -8.46 -10.14
CA GLN A 291 2.87 -8.51 -9.27
C GLN A 291 3.37 -7.09 -8.91
N LEU A 292 4.26 -6.97 -7.91
CA LEU A 292 4.60 -5.71 -7.24
C LEU A 292 5.97 -5.13 -7.64
N VAL A 293 6.71 -5.83 -8.50
CA VAL A 293 8.03 -5.42 -9.00
C VAL A 293 8.06 -5.46 -10.53
N PHE A 294 9.18 -5.77 -11.17
CA PHE A 294 9.31 -5.74 -12.64
C PHE A 294 9.54 -7.13 -13.25
N LEU A 295 8.88 -8.18 -12.68
CA LEU A 295 8.93 -9.53 -13.25
C LEU A 295 8.11 -9.58 -14.56
N THR A 296 8.58 -10.40 -15.48
CA THR A 296 8.01 -10.53 -16.83
C THR A 296 7.87 -11.99 -17.23
N ILE A 297 7.38 -12.25 -18.43
CA ILE A 297 7.35 -13.59 -19.00
C ILE A 297 8.76 -14.22 -19.11
N ASN A 298 9.83 -13.40 -19.11
CA ASN A 298 11.20 -13.90 -19.18
C ASN A 298 11.66 -14.56 -17.88
N ASP A 299 10.97 -14.29 -16.76
CA ASP A 299 11.21 -14.95 -15.47
C ASP A 299 10.54 -16.33 -15.37
N ILE A 300 9.72 -16.67 -16.36
CA ILE A 300 9.06 -17.97 -16.50
C ILE A 300 9.91 -18.86 -17.42
N PRO A 301 10.19 -20.13 -17.04
CA PRO A 301 10.91 -21.07 -17.90
C PRO A 301 10.22 -21.22 -19.26
N PRO A 302 10.98 -21.16 -20.39
CA PRO A 302 10.40 -21.17 -21.74
C PRO A 302 9.46 -22.35 -22.00
N GLU A 303 9.78 -23.52 -21.45
CA GLU A 303 9.04 -24.78 -21.66
C GLU A 303 7.63 -24.80 -21.06
N ILE A 304 7.33 -23.88 -20.12
CA ILE A 304 6.00 -23.79 -19.50
C ILE A 304 5.24 -22.51 -19.87
N ARG A 305 5.84 -21.66 -20.75
CA ARG A 305 5.16 -20.40 -21.18
C ARG A 305 3.91 -20.69 -21.96
N ARG A 306 2.88 -19.88 -21.72
CA ARG A 306 1.56 -19.98 -22.36
C ARG A 306 1.11 -18.61 -22.86
N ASP A 307 0.51 -18.54 -24.04
CA ASP A 307 0.10 -17.29 -24.68
C ASP A 307 -1.15 -16.66 -24.04
N ASN A 308 -1.92 -17.46 -23.27
CA ASN A 308 -3.13 -17.00 -22.61
C ASN A 308 -2.84 -16.23 -21.30
N ILE A 309 -1.60 -16.12 -20.85
CA ILE A 309 -1.23 -15.48 -19.58
C ILE A 309 -0.51 -14.16 -19.82
N LYS A 310 -1.02 -13.11 -19.17
CA LYS A 310 -0.36 -11.80 -19.07
C LYS A 310 0.19 -11.61 -17.66
N ILE A 311 1.45 -11.19 -17.56
CA ILE A 311 2.08 -10.74 -16.29
C ILE A 311 2.14 -9.23 -16.32
N ILE A 312 1.54 -8.58 -15.33
CA ILE A 312 1.42 -7.11 -15.24
C ILE A 312 2.01 -6.65 -13.91
N SER A 313 2.86 -5.63 -13.98
CA SER A 313 3.38 -4.94 -12.80
C SER A 313 2.43 -3.81 -12.41
N THR A 314 2.05 -3.74 -11.14
CA THR A 314 1.44 -2.52 -10.62
C THR A 314 2.52 -1.58 -10.11
N LEU A 315 2.43 -0.30 -10.45
CA LEU A 315 3.35 0.75 -10.01
C LEU A 315 2.58 1.79 -9.21
N ILE A 316 2.50 1.60 -7.90
CA ILE A 316 1.76 2.49 -6.99
C ILE A 316 2.17 3.96 -7.13
N TYR A 317 3.45 4.24 -7.38
CA TYR A 317 3.97 5.62 -7.49
C TYR A 317 3.35 6.41 -8.65
N SER A 318 2.77 5.73 -9.66
CA SER A 318 2.00 6.39 -10.73
C SER A 318 0.77 7.16 -10.23
N VAL A 319 0.34 6.92 -8.98
CA VAL A 319 -0.75 7.65 -8.35
C VAL A 319 -0.43 9.14 -8.15
N THR A 320 0.84 9.51 -8.13
CA THR A 320 1.26 10.92 -8.05
C THR A 320 0.84 11.73 -9.28
N GLY A 321 0.53 11.05 -10.40
CA GLY A 321 0.15 11.70 -11.65
C GLY A 321 1.31 12.30 -12.44
N TYR A 322 2.52 12.24 -11.90
CA TYR A 322 3.76 12.69 -12.54
C TYR A 322 4.51 11.54 -13.16
N GLU A 323 5.57 11.87 -13.91
CA GLU A 323 6.58 10.92 -14.34
C GLU A 323 7.27 10.31 -13.12
N VAL A 324 7.45 9.00 -13.13
CA VAL A 324 8.08 8.25 -12.04
C VAL A 324 9.43 7.72 -12.49
N GLU A 325 10.48 8.13 -11.79
CA GLU A 325 11.85 7.65 -11.98
C GLU A 325 12.19 6.65 -10.87
N ILE A 326 12.55 5.40 -11.25
CA ILE A 326 12.96 4.34 -10.33
C ILE A 326 14.24 3.69 -10.86
N GLY A 327 15.38 3.95 -10.23
CA GLY A 327 16.68 3.53 -10.76
C GLY A 327 16.92 4.08 -12.14
N GLU A 328 17.12 3.19 -13.12
CA GLU A 328 17.33 3.53 -14.53
C GLU A 328 16.00 3.61 -15.34
N TYR A 329 14.88 3.27 -14.71
CA TYR A 329 13.58 3.23 -15.39
C TYR A 329 12.82 4.54 -15.21
N THR A 330 12.21 4.99 -16.28
CA THR A 330 11.32 6.16 -16.30
C THR A 330 9.95 5.74 -16.82
N PHE A 331 8.93 6.00 -16.01
CA PHE A 331 7.53 5.70 -16.34
C PHE A 331 6.79 7.00 -16.61
N PRO A 332 6.07 7.12 -17.73
CA PRO A 332 5.34 8.33 -18.05
C PRO A 332 4.19 8.58 -17.05
N PRO A 333 3.70 9.82 -16.95
CA PRO A 333 2.52 10.14 -16.15
C PRO A 333 1.33 9.24 -16.51
N ASN A 334 0.63 8.72 -15.51
CA ASN A 334 -0.57 7.91 -15.70
C ASN A 334 -1.81 8.57 -15.02
N PRO A 335 -2.44 9.55 -15.67
CA PRO A 335 -3.58 10.28 -15.10
C PRO A 335 -4.80 9.38 -14.92
N ILE A 336 -4.93 8.31 -15.71
CA ILE A 336 -6.03 7.35 -15.57
C ILE A 336 -5.86 6.54 -14.28
N TYR A 337 -4.65 6.04 -14.01
CA TYR A 337 -4.35 5.33 -12.76
C TYR A 337 -4.60 6.23 -11.55
N ARG A 338 -4.07 7.48 -11.57
CA ARG A 338 -4.31 8.48 -10.51
C ARG A 338 -5.80 8.69 -10.26
N ARG A 339 -6.58 8.93 -11.30
CA ARG A 339 -8.03 9.14 -11.19
C ARG A 339 -8.74 7.93 -10.58
N ASP A 340 -8.43 6.72 -11.05
CA ASP A 340 -9.10 5.50 -10.61
C ASP A 340 -8.73 5.20 -9.14
N VAL A 341 -7.48 5.39 -8.74
CA VAL A 341 -7.05 5.23 -7.34
C VAL A 341 -7.66 6.31 -6.45
N ALA A 342 -7.72 7.57 -6.87
CA ALA A 342 -8.38 8.62 -6.08
C ALA A 342 -9.87 8.33 -5.87
N LYS A 343 -10.57 7.80 -6.88
CA LYS A 343 -11.96 7.31 -6.73
C LYS A 343 -12.04 6.17 -5.70
N PHE A 344 -11.10 5.23 -5.75
CA PHE A 344 -11.03 4.15 -4.78
C PHE A 344 -10.80 4.68 -3.35
N ILE A 345 -9.87 5.63 -3.14
CA ILE A 345 -9.61 6.23 -1.83
C ILE A 345 -10.87 6.91 -1.27
N ASN A 346 -11.58 7.69 -2.09
CA ASN A 346 -12.84 8.31 -1.68
C ASN A 346 -13.94 7.28 -1.38
N PHE A 347 -13.97 6.20 -2.14
CA PHE A 347 -14.92 5.09 -1.92
C PHE A 347 -14.63 4.35 -0.62
N ILE A 348 -13.36 4.07 -0.29
CA ILE A 348 -13.02 3.22 0.85
C ILE A 348 -12.96 3.98 2.19
N ALA A 349 -12.66 5.28 2.17
CA ALA A 349 -12.45 6.09 3.38
C ALA A 349 -13.60 5.98 4.40
N PRO A 350 -14.88 6.21 4.06
CA PRO A 350 -15.98 6.10 5.03
C PRO A 350 -16.15 4.66 5.53
N ARG A 351 -15.82 3.66 4.74
CA ARG A 351 -15.94 2.24 5.10
C ARG A 351 -14.89 1.81 6.11
N ILE A 352 -13.68 2.36 6.03
CA ILE A 352 -12.63 2.16 7.05
C ILE A 352 -13.09 2.75 8.39
N GLN A 353 -13.62 3.98 8.38
CA GLN A 353 -14.13 4.63 9.61
C GLN A 353 -15.29 3.86 10.24
N GLN A 354 -16.11 3.18 9.44
CA GLN A 354 -17.21 2.32 9.88
C GLN A 354 -16.75 0.91 10.30
N GLY A 355 -15.45 0.61 10.29
CA GLY A 355 -14.91 -0.69 10.66
C GLY A 355 -15.05 -1.77 9.59
N GLY A 356 -15.29 -1.40 8.33
CA GLY A 356 -15.44 -2.33 7.21
C GLY A 356 -14.12 -2.92 6.71
N ILE A 357 -12.98 -2.31 7.04
CA ILE A 357 -11.62 -2.77 6.73
C ILE A 357 -10.82 -2.85 8.04
N TYR A 358 -10.07 -3.91 8.19
CA TYR A 358 -9.28 -4.23 9.38
C TYR A 358 -7.80 -3.96 9.13
N ASN A 359 -7.12 -3.44 10.16
CA ASN A 359 -5.66 -3.41 10.18
C ASN A 359 -5.09 -4.83 10.35
N MET A 360 -3.89 -5.05 9.83
CA MET A 360 -3.07 -6.21 10.16
C MET A 360 -2.49 -6.08 11.58
N PRO A 361 -1.89 -7.15 12.16
CA PRO A 361 -1.14 -7.00 13.40
C PRO A 361 -0.09 -5.89 13.28
N VAL A 362 -0.02 -5.00 14.26
CA VAL A 362 0.94 -3.89 14.29
C VAL A 362 1.83 -4.00 15.50
N LYS A 363 3.15 -3.89 15.29
CA LYS A 363 4.15 -3.79 16.35
C LYS A 363 4.63 -2.34 16.48
N ILE A 364 4.51 -1.78 17.67
CA ILE A 364 4.86 -0.40 17.98
C ILE A 364 6.32 -0.31 18.43
N CYS A 365 7.07 0.60 17.82
CA CYS A 365 8.41 1.05 18.19
C CYS A 365 8.33 2.50 18.69
N ARG A 366 9.25 2.93 19.57
CA ARG A 366 9.01 4.17 20.33
C ARG A 366 10.15 5.18 20.35
N ASN A 367 11.25 4.90 19.65
CA ASN A 367 12.34 5.87 19.57
C ASN A 367 12.23 6.78 18.33
N GLY A 368 11.04 6.83 17.73
CA GLY A 368 10.78 7.66 16.57
C GLY A 368 11.62 7.26 15.37
N LEU A 369 12.12 8.25 14.65
CA LEU A 369 12.92 8.03 13.45
C LEU A 369 14.26 7.35 13.72
N ASP A 370 14.74 7.34 14.97
CA ASP A 370 16.00 6.68 15.35
C ASP A 370 15.90 5.15 15.25
N ASP A 371 14.68 4.58 15.37
CA ASP A 371 14.44 3.14 15.15
C ASP A 371 14.51 2.75 13.66
N ALA A 372 14.22 3.66 12.74
CA ALA A 372 13.96 3.33 11.34
C ALA A 372 15.11 2.56 10.65
N PRO A 373 16.40 2.89 10.81
CA PRO A 373 17.49 2.13 10.19
C PRO A 373 17.49 0.65 10.61
N GLU A 374 17.32 0.37 11.91
CA GLU A 374 17.26 -1.01 12.42
C GLU A 374 16.02 -1.74 11.92
N LEU A 375 14.86 -1.07 11.90
CA LEU A 375 13.60 -1.67 11.43
C LEU A 375 13.65 -1.99 9.94
N ILE A 376 14.27 -1.14 9.13
CA ILE A 376 14.52 -1.38 7.70
C ILE A 376 15.40 -2.63 7.53
N ASP A 377 16.44 -2.79 8.34
CA ASP A 377 17.31 -3.96 8.31
C ASP A 377 16.60 -5.25 8.73
N LYS A 378 15.70 -5.20 9.70
CA LYS A 378 14.84 -6.34 10.08
C LYS A 378 13.93 -6.77 8.92
N LEU A 379 13.35 -5.82 8.20
CA LEU A 379 12.56 -6.11 6.99
C LEU A 379 13.43 -6.73 5.88
N ARG A 380 14.63 -6.18 5.65
CA ARG A 380 15.60 -6.71 4.67
C ARG A 380 15.99 -8.17 4.96
N LYS A 381 16.17 -8.52 6.22
CA LYS A 381 16.53 -9.88 6.68
C LYS A 381 15.32 -10.83 6.74
N GLY A 382 14.09 -10.37 6.47
CA GLY A 382 12.88 -11.18 6.55
C GLY A 382 12.51 -11.60 7.98
N GLU A 383 12.96 -10.84 8.98
CA GLU A 383 12.69 -11.10 10.41
C GLU A 383 11.26 -10.70 10.80
N VAL A 384 10.60 -9.87 9.98
CA VAL A 384 9.22 -9.38 10.20
C VAL A 384 8.26 -10.17 9.33
N ARG A 385 7.30 -10.86 9.94
CA ARG A 385 6.39 -11.76 9.21
C ARG A 385 4.96 -11.67 9.73
N GLY A 386 4.05 -11.18 8.88
CA GLY A 386 2.61 -11.10 9.17
C GLY A 386 2.24 -9.99 10.17
N GLU A 387 3.12 -9.01 10.35
CA GLU A 387 2.89 -7.81 11.14
C GLU A 387 3.45 -6.57 10.44
N LYS A 388 2.96 -5.39 10.81
CA LYS A 388 3.45 -4.09 10.35
C LYS A 388 4.25 -3.43 11.46
N LEU A 389 5.45 -2.95 11.15
CA LEU A 389 6.24 -2.16 12.08
C LEU A 389 5.81 -0.69 11.99
N VAL A 390 5.50 -0.09 13.11
CA VAL A 390 5.12 1.32 13.23
C VAL A 390 5.99 1.97 14.31
N THR A 391 6.59 3.10 14.00
CA THR A 391 7.29 3.91 15.01
C THR A 391 6.54 5.22 15.26
N ILE A 392 6.42 5.60 16.53
CA ILE A 392 5.76 6.84 17.01
C ILE A 392 6.84 7.92 17.17
N LEU A 393 6.57 9.13 16.64
CA LEU A 393 7.47 10.29 16.73
C LEU A 393 7.16 11.16 17.94
#